data_bb0f83ea2acce0381910b42c4e915784
#
_entry.id   bb0f83ea2acce0381910b42c4e915784
#
_cell.length_a   1.000
_cell.length_b   1.000
_cell.length_c   1.000
_cell.angle_alpha   90.00
_cell.angle_beta   90.00
_cell.angle_gamma   90.00
#
_symmetry.space_group_name_H-M   'P 1'
#
loop_
_entity.id
_entity.type
_entity.pdbx_description
1 polymer ?
#
loop_
_entity_poly.entity_id
_entity_poly.type
_entity_poly.pdbx_seq_one_letter_code
_entity_poly.pdbx_strand_id
1 'polypeptide(L)'
;DITQGPDAGPWHSKLRYGSLGFQYDSVQYWFERPIATQQTGWSMVAQMRGYEGADAGGILWFGVDDAATSLYVPMYSTITEVPECFAESNGDMYTYSPTSAWWTYNIVANWAYTKYSAMLPDIQKVQMAWEDKFNAQVAIVDEAVAELSAADKAAWLTKYSCMQAQESTAAWKELGIYLFVKYLDGQQRKEK
;
A
#
# COMPACT_ATOMS: atom_id res chain seq x y z
N ASP A 1 -9.32 -14.54 14.95
CA ASP A 1 -8.18 -13.91 14.28
C ASP A 1 -7.40 -14.94 13.48
N ILE A 2 -7.39 -14.81 12.17
CA ILE A 2 -6.77 -15.79 11.25
C ILE A 2 -5.23 -15.78 11.32
N THR A 3 -4.62 -14.80 11.96
CA THR A 3 -3.17 -14.76 12.21
C THR A 3 -2.77 -15.55 13.44
N GLN A 4 -3.74 -16.14 14.14
CA GLN A 4 -3.56 -16.98 15.32
C GLN A 4 -4.06 -18.40 15.04
N GLY A 5 -3.65 -19.33 15.88
CA GLY A 5 -4.02 -20.73 15.73
C GLY A 5 -3.10 -21.53 14.80
N PRO A 6 -3.37 -22.82 14.63
CA PRO A 6 -2.47 -23.73 13.93
C PRO A 6 -2.29 -23.40 12.45
N ASP A 7 -3.31 -22.84 11.80
CA ASP A 7 -3.27 -22.52 10.37
C ASP A 7 -2.43 -21.27 10.05
N ALA A 8 -2.14 -20.45 11.04
CA ALA A 8 -1.27 -19.27 10.89
C ALA A 8 0.22 -19.64 10.78
N GLY A 9 0.56 -20.87 11.19
CA GLY A 9 1.93 -21.36 11.23
C GLY A 9 2.82 -20.60 12.22
N PRO A 10 4.11 -20.87 12.24
CA PRO A 10 5.04 -20.32 13.23
C PRO A 10 5.26 -18.81 13.08
N TRP A 11 4.87 -18.21 11.97
CA TRP A 11 5.07 -16.79 11.67
C TRP A 11 3.77 -15.99 11.68
N HIS A 12 2.68 -16.54 12.19
CA HIS A 12 1.40 -15.87 12.30
C HIS A 12 0.92 -15.26 10.96
N SER A 13 1.16 -15.96 9.86
CA SER A 13 0.85 -15.48 8.52
C SER A 13 -0.67 -15.52 8.28
N LYS A 14 -1.18 -14.48 7.63
CA LYS A 14 -2.54 -14.46 7.09
C LYS A 14 -2.67 -15.16 5.75
N LEU A 15 -1.56 -15.58 5.15
CA LEU A 15 -1.54 -16.29 3.88
C LEU A 15 -2.22 -17.64 4.01
N ARG A 16 -3.16 -17.92 3.14
CA ARG A 16 -3.87 -19.21 3.06
C ARG A 16 -3.67 -19.80 1.68
N TYR A 17 -3.20 -21.04 1.66
CA TYR A 17 -3.01 -21.80 0.43
C TYR A 17 -4.23 -22.67 0.18
N GLY A 18 -4.92 -22.45 -0.94
CA GLY A 18 -6.06 -23.22 -1.35
C GLY A 18 -7.34 -22.93 -0.56
N SER A 19 -8.34 -23.76 -0.80
CA SER A 19 -9.64 -23.67 -0.12
C SER A 19 -9.59 -24.44 1.19
N LEU A 20 -9.89 -23.78 2.30
CA LEU A 20 -10.12 -24.40 3.60
C LEU A 20 -11.62 -24.70 3.84
N GLY A 21 -12.44 -24.70 2.77
CA GLY A 21 -13.83 -25.12 2.86
C GLY A 21 -13.91 -26.59 3.22
N PHE A 22 -14.82 -26.94 4.13
CA PHE A 22 -15.08 -28.31 4.55
C PHE A 22 -16.57 -28.51 4.82
N GLN A 23 -16.98 -29.75 4.83
CA GLN A 23 -18.35 -30.14 5.19
C GLN A 23 -18.36 -30.80 6.57
N TYR A 24 -19.26 -30.34 7.44
CA TYR A 24 -19.49 -30.96 8.74
C TYR A 24 -21.00 -31.00 9.01
N ASP A 25 -21.49 -32.16 9.42
CA ASP A 25 -22.91 -32.43 9.71
C ASP A 25 -23.86 -31.95 8.58
N SER A 26 -23.51 -32.28 7.33
CA SER A 26 -24.22 -31.85 6.10
C SER A 26 -24.25 -30.33 5.83
N VAL A 27 -23.53 -29.54 6.62
CA VAL A 27 -23.37 -28.08 6.42
C VAL A 27 -22.06 -27.82 5.75
N GLN A 28 -22.08 -27.02 4.66
CA GLN A 28 -20.88 -26.58 3.99
C GLN A 28 -20.31 -25.33 4.69
N TYR A 29 -19.08 -25.41 5.18
CA TYR A 29 -18.31 -24.29 5.72
C TYR A 29 -17.36 -23.76 4.66
N TRP A 30 -17.35 -22.44 4.49
CA TRP A 30 -16.52 -21.78 3.51
C TRP A 30 -15.24 -21.26 4.14
N PHE A 31 -14.24 -21.06 3.28
CA PHE A 31 -12.99 -20.46 3.65
C PHE A 31 -13.18 -18.99 4.10
N GLU A 32 -12.74 -18.67 5.30
CA GLU A 32 -12.71 -17.29 5.80
C GLU A 32 -11.50 -16.55 5.28
N ARG A 33 -11.71 -15.29 4.90
CA ARG A 33 -10.66 -14.40 4.40
C ARG A 33 -10.48 -13.20 5.34
N PRO A 34 -9.23 -12.71 5.54
CA PRO A 34 -9.01 -11.44 6.22
C PRO A 34 -9.51 -10.29 5.35
N ILE A 35 -9.79 -9.15 5.97
CA ILE A 35 -10.12 -7.91 5.24
C ILE A 35 -8.95 -7.52 4.34
N ALA A 36 -7.71 -7.51 4.88
CA ALA A 36 -6.49 -7.36 4.10
C ALA A 36 -5.99 -8.77 3.69
N THR A 37 -6.01 -9.06 2.40
CA THR A 37 -5.61 -10.35 1.84
C THR A 37 -4.55 -10.17 0.76
N GLN A 38 -3.69 -11.17 0.59
CA GLN A 38 -2.67 -11.20 -0.46
C GLN A 38 -3.23 -11.10 -1.89
N GLN A 39 -4.53 -11.31 -2.06
CA GLN A 39 -5.20 -11.23 -3.36
C GLN A 39 -5.75 -9.82 -3.65
N THR A 40 -5.56 -8.87 -2.74
CA THR A 40 -5.97 -7.49 -2.95
C THR A 40 -5.17 -6.87 -4.08
N GLY A 41 -5.83 -6.37 -5.12
CA GLY A 41 -5.15 -5.66 -6.21
C GLY A 41 -4.86 -4.21 -5.85
N TRP A 42 -5.83 -3.57 -5.20
CA TRP A 42 -5.74 -2.18 -4.72
C TRP A 42 -6.81 -1.93 -3.65
N SER A 43 -6.60 -0.87 -2.90
CA SER A 43 -7.57 -0.38 -1.92
C SER A 43 -7.52 1.14 -1.82
N MET A 44 -8.57 1.76 -1.30
CA MET A 44 -8.63 3.21 -1.17
C MET A 44 -9.41 3.67 0.03
N VAL A 45 -9.11 4.90 0.46
CA VAL A 45 -9.94 5.68 1.36
C VAL A 45 -10.25 7.01 0.68
N ALA A 46 -11.54 7.32 0.46
CA ALA A 46 -11.97 8.60 -0.08
C ALA A 46 -12.19 9.60 1.06
N GLN A 47 -11.42 10.68 1.06
CA GLN A 47 -11.58 11.78 2.02
C GLN A 47 -12.25 12.98 1.33
N MET A 48 -13.45 13.30 1.77
CA MET A 48 -14.26 14.39 1.21
C MET A 48 -14.26 15.57 2.18
N ARG A 49 -13.55 16.64 1.84
CA ARG A 49 -13.37 17.85 2.66
C ARG A 49 -14.08 19.02 2.03
N GLY A 50 -15.43 19.04 2.13
CA GLY A 50 -16.27 20.06 1.48
C GLY A 50 -15.95 21.49 1.86
N TYR A 51 -15.27 21.71 2.99
CA TYR A 51 -14.82 23.02 3.46
C TYR A 51 -13.62 23.57 2.65
N GLU A 52 -12.86 22.73 1.94
CA GLU A 52 -11.75 23.14 1.06
C GLU A 52 -12.20 23.46 -0.38
N GLY A 53 -13.52 23.34 -0.65
CA GLY A 53 -14.07 23.55 -1.98
C GLY A 53 -13.84 22.40 -2.95
N ALA A 54 -14.37 22.52 -4.16
CA ALA A 54 -14.36 21.45 -5.16
C ALA A 54 -12.95 21.13 -5.70
N ASP A 55 -12.08 22.14 -5.75
CA ASP A 55 -10.77 22.04 -6.42
C ASP A 55 -9.71 21.32 -5.58
N ALA A 56 -9.81 21.34 -4.26
CA ALA A 56 -8.84 20.72 -3.34
C ALA A 56 -9.48 19.77 -2.32
N GLY A 57 -10.83 19.76 -2.23
CA GLY A 57 -11.55 19.06 -1.16
C GLY A 57 -11.55 17.53 -1.23
N GLY A 58 -11.27 16.95 -2.37
CA GLY A 58 -11.23 15.50 -2.54
C GLY A 58 -9.81 14.94 -2.52
N ILE A 59 -9.55 13.98 -1.64
CA ILE A 59 -8.31 13.18 -1.66
C ILE A 59 -8.70 11.71 -1.73
N LEU A 60 -8.16 11.01 -2.72
CA LEU A 60 -8.17 9.56 -2.79
C LEU A 60 -6.84 9.06 -2.21
N TRP A 61 -6.91 8.50 -1.02
CA TRP A 61 -5.78 7.78 -0.43
C TRP A 61 -5.70 6.42 -1.11
N PHE A 62 -4.78 6.28 -2.05
CA PHE A 62 -4.70 5.14 -2.95
C PHE A 62 -3.56 4.22 -2.57
N GLY A 63 -3.89 2.94 -2.34
CA GLY A 63 -2.95 1.87 -2.05
C GLY A 63 -3.06 0.75 -3.08
N VAL A 64 -1.94 0.18 -3.46
CA VAL A 64 -1.86 -0.98 -4.36
C VAL A 64 -1.41 -2.21 -3.59
N ASP A 65 -1.78 -3.39 -4.08
CA ASP A 65 -1.46 -4.68 -3.48
C ASP A 65 -2.08 -4.88 -2.08
N ASP A 66 -1.53 -5.72 -1.26
CA ASP A 66 -2.02 -6.11 0.06
C ASP A 66 -2.05 -4.92 1.04
N ALA A 67 -3.25 -4.50 1.44
CA ALA A 67 -3.49 -3.33 2.27
C ALA A 67 -2.75 -3.34 3.63
N ALA A 68 -2.37 -4.51 4.15
CA ALA A 68 -1.63 -4.59 5.42
C ALA A 68 -0.13 -4.30 5.26
N THR A 69 0.41 -4.44 4.05
CA THR A 69 1.83 -4.27 3.74
C THR A 69 2.08 -3.23 2.65
N SER A 70 1.07 -2.42 2.34
CA SER A 70 1.15 -1.31 1.38
C SER A 70 1.03 0.05 2.07
N LEU A 71 0.96 1.10 1.28
CA LEU A 71 0.94 2.49 1.71
C LEU A 71 -0.19 3.21 1.01
N TYR A 72 -0.90 4.09 1.71
CA TYR A 72 -1.93 4.96 1.14
C TYR A 72 -1.33 6.30 0.72
N VAL A 73 -1.24 6.51 -0.58
CA VAL A 73 -0.68 7.73 -1.19
C VAL A 73 -1.78 8.74 -1.46
N PRO A 74 -1.60 10.03 -1.11
CA PRO A 74 -2.63 11.06 -1.33
C PRO A 74 -2.69 11.48 -2.80
N MET A 75 -3.77 11.08 -3.47
CA MET A 75 -4.10 11.46 -4.84
C MET A 75 -5.25 12.47 -4.81
N TYR A 76 -4.98 13.73 -5.12
CA TYR A 76 -6.04 14.74 -5.15
C TYR A 76 -7.00 14.49 -6.33
N SER A 77 -8.29 14.73 -6.12
CA SER A 77 -9.34 14.42 -7.12
C SER A 77 -9.25 15.25 -8.41
N THR A 78 -8.53 16.36 -8.38
CA THR A 78 -8.36 17.29 -9.51
C THR A 78 -7.08 17.09 -10.30
N ILE A 79 -6.30 16.05 -10.01
CA ILE A 79 -5.10 15.74 -10.80
C ILE A 79 -5.46 15.45 -12.25
N THR A 80 -4.62 15.89 -13.16
CA THR A 80 -4.82 15.76 -14.62
C THR A 80 -3.93 14.69 -15.24
N GLU A 81 -3.00 14.14 -14.46
CA GLU A 81 -2.08 13.08 -14.90
C GLU A 81 -1.99 12.00 -13.83
N VAL A 82 -1.84 10.77 -14.26
CA VAL A 82 -1.57 9.62 -13.37
C VAL A 82 -0.05 9.44 -13.27
N PRO A 83 0.51 9.24 -12.08
CA PRO A 83 1.94 8.97 -11.96
C PRO A 83 2.31 7.66 -12.68
N GLU A 84 3.49 7.63 -13.32
CA GLU A 84 3.96 6.47 -14.10
C GLU A 84 3.87 5.16 -13.29
N CYS A 85 4.19 5.20 -12.01
CA CYS A 85 4.16 4.00 -11.16
C CYS A 85 2.75 3.41 -10.95
N PHE A 86 1.69 4.19 -11.18
CA PHE A 86 0.29 3.75 -11.13
C PHE A 86 -0.36 3.68 -12.52
N ALA A 87 0.40 3.97 -13.59
CA ALA A 87 -0.16 4.02 -14.92
C ALA A 87 -0.61 2.64 -15.41
N GLU A 88 -1.73 2.63 -16.13
CA GLU A 88 -2.18 1.46 -16.89
C GLU A 88 -1.08 1.04 -17.88
N SER A 89 -0.96 -0.25 -18.10
CA SER A 89 0.08 -0.86 -18.97
C SER A 89 1.52 -0.79 -18.45
N ASN A 90 1.75 -0.28 -17.22
CA ASN A 90 3.04 -0.38 -16.55
C ASN A 90 3.19 -1.73 -15.84
N GLY A 91 3.31 -2.80 -16.62
CA GLY A 91 3.25 -4.19 -16.16
C GLY A 91 1.81 -4.70 -16.05
N ASP A 92 1.66 -6.00 -15.93
CA ASP A 92 0.39 -6.68 -15.69
C ASP A 92 0.63 -7.95 -14.85
N MET A 93 -0.38 -8.80 -14.67
CA MET A 93 -0.28 -10.02 -13.86
C MET A 93 0.73 -11.05 -14.41
N TYR A 94 1.18 -10.91 -15.64
CA TYR A 94 2.10 -11.81 -16.33
C TYR A 94 3.41 -11.13 -16.74
N THR A 95 3.44 -9.79 -16.66
CA THR A 95 4.57 -8.99 -17.14
C THR A 95 5.09 -8.09 -16.03
N TYR A 96 6.25 -8.45 -15.47
CA TYR A 96 6.92 -7.64 -14.46
C TYR A 96 7.37 -6.29 -15.01
N SER A 97 7.14 -5.22 -14.25
CA SER A 97 7.74 -3.91 -14.50
C SER A 97 8.44 -3.38 -13.25
N PRO A 98 9.71 -2.99 -13.35
CA PRO A 98 10.48 -2.44 -12.22
C PRO A 98 10.07 -1.03 -11.81
N THR A 99 9.23 -0.34 -12.61
CA THR A 99 8.72 1.00 -12.34
C THR A 99 7.27 0.98 -11.85
N SER A 100 6.61 -0.18 -11.90
CA SER A 100 5.26 -0.36 -11.36
C SER A 100 5.27 -0.39 -9.83
N ALA A 101 4.43 0.45 -9.22
CA ALA A 101 4.20 0.43 -7.80
C ALA A 101 3.64 -0.93 -7.35
N TRP A 102 2.69 -1.49 -8.10
CA TRP A 102 2.09 -2.78 -7.75
C TRP A 102 3.15 -3.87 -7.59
N TRP A 103 4.07 -4.00 -8.54
CA TRP A 103 5.16 -4.98 -8.45
C TRP A 103 6.13 -4.69 -7.31
N THR A 104 6.42 -3.42 -7.07
CA THR A 104 7.30 -2.99 -5.98
C THR A 104 6.69 -3.34 -4.60
N TYR A 105 5.41 -3.08 -4.42
CA TYR A 105 4.70 -3.39 -3.18
C TYR A 105 4.50 -4.90 -3.01
N ASN A 106 4.18 -5.60 -4.10
CA ASN A 106 4.00 -7.05 -4.09
C ASN A 106 5.28 -7.80 -3.70
N ILE A 107 6.47 -7.33 -4.11
CA ILE A 107 7.74 -7.89 -3.66
C ILE A 107 7.85 -7.80 -2.13
N VAL A 108 7.55 -6.66 -1.53
CA VAL A 108 7.58 -6.47 -0.07
C VAL A 108 6.57 -7.40 0.62
N ALA A 109 5.35 -7.49 0.10
CA ALA A 109 4.32 -8.36 0.63
C ALA A 109 4.73 -9.85 0.56
N ASN A 110 5.30 -10.29 -0.56
CA ASN A 110 5.79 -11.66 -0.71
C ASN A 110 6.94 -11.98 0.24
N TRP A 111 7.85 -11.03 0.51
CA TRP A 111 8.85 -11.21 1.57
C TRP A 111 8.18 -11.36 2.93
N ALA A 112 7.23 -10.48 3.26
CA ALA A 112 6.53 -10.54 4.53
C ALA A 112 5.83 -11.87 4.77
N TYR A 113 5.22 -12.49 3.76
CA TYR A 113 4.54 -13.77 3.91
C TYR A 113 5.47 -14.91 4.34
N THR A 114 6.76 -14.82 4.08
CA THR A 114 7.72 -15.85 4.51
C THR A 114 7.98 -15.84 6.01
N LYS A 115 7.89 -14.67 6.66
CA LYS A 115 8.10 -14.47 8.11
C LYS A 115 7.24 -13.30 8.63
N TYR A 116 5.95 -13.40 8.49
CA TYR A 116 5.02 -12.29 8.64
C TYR A 116 5.17 -11.55 9.97
N SER A 117 5.13 -12.25 11.10
CA SER A 117 5.24 -11.63 12.43
C SER A 117 6.57 -10.94 12.73
N ALA A 118 7.63 -11.33 12.01
CA ALA A 118 8.95 -10.71 12.15
C ALA A 118 9.14 -9.51 11.21
N MET A 119 8.63 -9.60 9.96
CA MET A 119 8.82 -8.57 8.95
C MET A 119 7.79 -7.46 9.01
N LEU A 120 6.55 -7.77 9.41
CA LEU A 120 5.48 -6.78 9.48
C LEU A 120 5.82 -5.55 10.33
N PRO A 121 6.45 -5.65 11.52
CA PRO A 121 6.85 -4.48 12.28
C PRO A 121 7.84 -3.56 11.55
N ASP A 122 8.76 -4.13 10.77
CA ASP A 122 9.70 -3.33 9.96
C ASP A 122 8.96 -2.60 8.84
N ILE A 123 8.00 -3.26 8.18
CA ILE A 123 7.17 -2.65 7.14
C ILE A 123 6.32 -1.54 7.73
N GLN A 124 5.63 -1.80 8.84
CA GLN A 124 4.76 -0.83 9.50
C GLN A 124 5.51 0.41 9.99
N LYS A 125 6.76 0.27 10.41
CA LYS A 125 7.59 1.42 10.77
C LYS A 125 7.77 2.39 9.59
N VAL A 126 8.03 1.88 8.41
CA VAL A 126 8.17 2.69 7.19
C VAL A 126 6.80 3.21 6.73
N GLN A 127 5.78 2.37 6.77
CA GLN A 127 4.39 2.72 6.44
C GLN A 127 3.92 3.92 7.27
N MET A 128 3.98 3.81 8.61
CA MET A 128 3.56 4.88 9.52
C MET A 128 4.35 6.17 9.28
N ALA A 129 5.67 6.10 9.07
CA ALA A 129 6.47 7.28 8.82
C ALA A 129 6.04 8.04 7.55
N TRP A 130 5.67 7.32 6.48
CA TRP A 130 5.17 7.92 5.26
C TRP A 130 3.75 8.45 5.40
N GLU A 131 2.85 7.70 6.04
CA GLU A 131 1.46 8.13 6.24
C GLU A 131 1.38 9.34 7.20
N ASP A 132 2.20 9.39 8.25
CA ASP A 132 2.34 10.55 9.12
C ASP A 132 2.86 11.77 8.35
N LYS A 133 3.88 11.59 7.48
CA LYS A 133 4.36 12.65 6.59
C LYS A 133 3.25 13.17 5.69
N PHE A 134 2.51 12.28 5.04
CA PHE A 134 1.41 12.68 4.16
C PHE A 134 0.31 13.43 4.91
N ASN A 135 -0.12 12.91 6.06
CA ASN A 135 -1.12 13.58 6.89
C ASN A 135 -0.69 14.97 7.32
N ALA A 136 0.58 15.13 7.72
CA ALA A 136 1.11 16.44 8.09
C ALA A 136 1.21 17.41 6.89
N GLN A 137 1.43 16.90 5.69
CA GLN A 137 1.55 17.70 4.47
C GLN A 137 0.21 18.21 3.95
N VAL A 138 -0.92 17.53 4.20
CA VAL A 138 -2.24 17.91 3.64
C VAL A 138 -2.57 19.36 3.95
N ALA A 139 -2.47 19.81 5.21
CA ALA A 139 -2.78 21.19 5.58
C ALA A 139 -1.82 22.20 4.91
N ILE A 140 -0.56 21.86 4.78
CA ILE A 140 0.45 22.71 4.10
C ILE A 140 0.14 22.82 2.61
N VAL A 141 -0.27 21.71 1.99
CA VAL A 141 -0.67 21.68 0.58
C VAL A 141 -1.92 22.54 0.35
N ASP A 142 -2.92 22.39 1.21
CA ASP A 142 -4.17 23.15 1.13
C ASP A 142 -3.89 24.67 1.21
N GLU A 143 -3.04 25.10 2.15
CA GLU A 143 -2.63 26.51 2.28
C GLU A 143 -1.84 26.97 1.04
N ALA A 144 -0.94 26.16 0.53
CA ALA A 144 -0.12 26.51 -0.64
C ALA A 144 -0.94 26.71 -1.92
N VAL A 145 -2.09 26.05 -2.05
CA VAL A 145 -2.95 26.19 -3.22
C VAL A 145 -4.16 27.09 -3.02
N ALA A 146 -4.40 27.60 -1.80
CA ALA A 146 -5.63 28.31 -1.44
C ALA A 146 -6.01 29.44 -2.42
N GLU A 147 -5.04 30.30 -2.74
CA GLU A 147 -5.23 31.50 -3.56
C GLU A 147 -4.98 31.27 -5.08
N LEU A 148 -4.66 30.04 -5.49
CA LEU A 148 -4.40 29.74 -6.89
C LEU A 148 -5.70 29.66 -7.69
N SER A 149 -5.62 29.93 -9.00
CA SER A 149 -6.71 29.62 -9.92
C SER A 149 -7.00 28.11 -9.97
N ALA A 150 -8.20 27.69 -10.37
CA ALA A 150 -8.55 26.27 -10.48
C ALA A 150 -7.56 25.50 -11.38
N ALA A 151 -7.09 26.09 -12.48
CA ALA A 151 -6.12 25.49 -13.38
C ALA A 151 -4.74 25.31 -12.73
N ASP A 152 -4.28 26.36 -12.02
CA ASP A 152 -2.99 26.31 -11.32
C ASP A 152 -3.03 25.36 -10.13
N LYS A 153 -4.17 25.28 -9.40
CA LYS A 153 -4.42 24.26 -8.35
C LYS A 153 -4.27 22.86 -8.92
N ALA A 154 -4.98 22.56 -10.02
CA ALA A 154 -4.91 21.25 -10.64
C ALA A 154 -3.49 20.88 -11.07
N ALA A 155 -2.77 21.80 -11.67
CA ALA A 155 -1.37 21.58 -12.08
C ALA A 155 -0.45 21.35 -10.88
N TRP A 156 -0.61 22.14 -9.81
CA TRP A 156 0.20 22.00 -8.60
C TRP A 156 -0.09 20.68 -7.87
N LEU A 157 -1.37 20.34 -7.68
CA LEU A 157 -1.82 19.13 -7.01
C LEU A 157 -1.45 17.88 -7.82
N THR A 158 -1.46 17.96 -9.16
CA THR A 158 -0.95 16.88 -10.02
C THR A 158 0.52 16.62 -9.76
N LYS A 159 1.33 17.67 -9.79
CA LYS A 159 2.77 17.57 -9.51
C LYS A 159 3.05 16.99 -8.11
N TYR A 160 2.34 17.46 -7.10
CA TYR A 160 2.46 16.97 -5.73
C TYR A 160 2.10 15.48 -5.64
N SER A 161 0.91 15.08 -6.09
CA SER A 161 0.44 13.70 -6.01
C SER A 161 1.37 12.74 -6.78
N CYS A 162 1.79 13.11 -7.99
CA CYS A 162 2.74 12.31 -8.76
C CYS A 162 4.10 12.17 -8.07
N MET A 163 4.60 13.25 -7.49
CA MET A 163 5.87 13.23 -6.74
C MET A 163 5.78 12.32 -5.51
N GLN A 164 4.70 12.43 -4.71
CA GLN A 164 4.53 11.58 -3.53
C GLN A 164 4.42 10.09 -3.92
N ALA A 165 3.72 9.76 -5.00
CA ALA A 165 3.61 8.39 -5.50
C ALA A 165 4.98 7.83 -5.94
N GLN A 166 5.78 8.61 -6.64
CA GLN A 166 7.11 8.20 -7.11
C GLN A 166 8.10 8.03 -5.96
N GLU A 167 8.17 9.02 -5.05
CA GLU A 167 9.09 8.99 -3.89
C GLU A 167 8.76 7.82 -2.95
N SER A 168 7.48 7.62 -2.64
CA SER A 168 7.06 6.53 -1.77
C SER A 168 7.27 5.16 -2.42
N THR A 169 7.06 5.03 -3.73
CA THR A 169 7.37 3.79 -4.46
C THR A 169 8.86 3.49 -4.45
N ALA A 170 9.71 4.50 -4.60
CA ALA A 170 11.16 4.35 -4.49
C ALA A 170 11.57 3.91 -3.08
N ALA A 171 11.00 4.52 -2.03
CA ALA A 171 11.25 4.11 -0.65
C ALA A 171 10.79 2.66 -0.36
N TRP A 172 9.68 2.24 -0.97
CA TRP A 172 9.20 0.85 -0.84
C TRP A 172 10.13 -0.14 -1.52
N LYS A 173 10.74 0.23 -2.63
CA LYS A 173 11.77 -0.57 -3.28
C LYS A 173 12.99 -0.78 -2.37
N GLU A 174 13.45 0.28 -1.71
CA GLU A 174 14.53 0.21 -0.74
C GLU A 174 14.15 -0.65 0.49
N LEU A 175 12.89 -0.55 0.95
CA LEU A 175 12.37 -1.42 2.00
C LEU A 175 12.45 -2.90 1.60
N GLY A 176 12.10 -3.23 0.35
CA GLY A 176 12.22 -4.60 -0.17
C GLY A 176 13.66 -5.12 -0.11
N ILE A 177 14.64 -4.28 -0.47
CA ILE A 177 16.07 -4.60 -0.38
C ILE A 177 16.50 -4.77 1.09
N TYR A 178 16.05 -3.86 1.96
CA TYR A 178 16.32 -3.95 3.39
C TYR A 178 15.82 -5.27 4.00
N LEU A 179 14.57 -5.65 3.70
CA LEU A 179 13.98 -6.91 4.18
C LEU A 179 14.75 -8.12 3.65
N PHE A 180 15.12 -8.09 2.35
CA PHE A 180 15.92 -9.15 1.76
C PHE A 180 17.25 -9.34 2.49
N VAL A 181 17.97 -8.25 2.80
CA VAL A 181 19.25 -8.31 3.51
C VAL A 181 19.08 -8.74 4.96
N LYS A 182 18.11 -8.17 5.68
CA LYS A 182 17.89 -8.45 7.11
C LYS A 182 17.46 -9.89 7.36
N TYR A 183 16.67 -10.46 6.45
CA TYR A 183 16.08 -11.79 6.59
C TYR A 183 16.67 -12.83 5.63
N LEU A 184 17.85 -12.56 5.07
CA LEU A 184 18.53 -13.42 4.11
C LEU A 184 18.70 -14.86 4.65
N ASP A 185 18.42 -15.83 3.80
CA ASP A 185 18.49 -17.27 4.10
C ASP A 185 17.62 -17.68 5.31
N GLY A 186 16.52 -16.96 5.52
CA GLY A 186 15.61 -17.24 6.61
C GLY A 186 16.12 -16.85 8.00
N GLN A 187 17.26 -16.18 8.10
CA GLN A 187 17.82 -15.69 9.36
C GLN A 187 17.40 -14.24 9.62
N GLN A 188 17.23 -13.88 10.87
CA GLN A 188 17.03 -12.50 11.27
C GLN A 188 18.36 -11.91 11.74
N ARG A 189 18.93 -11.01 10.96
CA ARG A 189 20.17 -10.32 11.30
C ARG A 189 19.87 -9.12 12.22
N LYS A 190 20.75 -8.90 13.19
CA LYS A 190 20.70 -7.69 14.02
C LYS A 190 21.19 -6.50 13.17
N GLU A 191 20.57 -5.36 13.35
CA GLU A 191 21.09 -4.09 12.86
C GLU A 191 22.46 -3.83 13.50
N LYS A 192 23.39 -3.30 12.70
CA LYS A 192 24.73 -2.94 13.18
C LYS A 192 24.69 -1.64 13.97
#